data_655a1f57fa11a655781bc33c073a81e8
#
_entry.id   655a1f57fa11a655781bc33c073a81e8
#
_cell.length_a   1.000
_cell.length_b   1.000
_cell.length_c   1.000
_cell.angle_alpha   90.00
_cell.angle_beta   90.00
_cell.angle_gamma   90.00
#
_symmetry.space_group_name_H-M   'P 1'
#
loop_
_entity.id
_entity.type
_entity.pdbx_description
1 polymer ?
#
loop_
_entity_poly.entity_id
_entity_poly.type
_entity_poly.pdbx_seq_one_letter_code
_entity_poly.pdbx_strand_id
1 'polypeptide(L)'
;FPYTTLFRSSDHELRELCKNFENYNIPLDVLVIDMDWHYTDKGRGSWTGWTWNKELFPDYRKLLKDLKADNGLRVTLNLHPAEGVRSYEEQYEAVARDNGVDPATKQEIPWISSKKSFIKSMFKNVLMPMNNAGIDFWWLDWQQEPFDKEVKNLSNTWWLNYIFFSQMERERQTRPLIYHRWGGLGNHRYQVGFSGDTFISWASLDYQTYFNSTASNVLYGYWSHDIGGHQGVDHIDPELYVRWMQFGAFSPILRSHSTKIAGLTKEPWVFSNEVSDILRGIIRQRYNMV
;
A
#
# COMPACT_ATOMS: atom_id res chain seq x y z
N PHE A 1 -2.56 -3.73 13.70
CA PHE A 1 -1.20 -3.79 13.17
C PHE A 1 -1.26 -4.15 11.69
N PRO A 2 -1.03 -3.19 10.79
CA PRO A 2 -0.90 -3.48 9.38
C PRO A 2 0.45 -4.14 9.07
N TYR A 3 0.40 -5.15 8.22
CA TYR A 3 1.58 -5.81 7.69
C TYR A 3 1.56 -5.78 6.16
N THR A 4 2.67 -5.36 5.55
CA THR A 4 2.84 -5.43 4.11
C THR A 4 3.57 -6.72 3.76
N THR A 5 3.00 -7.48 2.83
CA THR A 5 3.64 -8.68 2.31
C THR A 5 4.93 -8.33 1.57
N LEU A 6 5.88 -9.24 1.58
CA LEU A 6 7.03 -9.16 0.69
C LEU A 6 6.58 -9.34 -0.76
N PHE A 7 7.38 -8.87 -1.71
CA PHE A 7 7.17 -9.12 -3.13
C PHE A 7 6.96 -10.60 -3.43
N ARG A 8 6.08 -10.94 -4.38
CA ARG A 8 5.70 -12.27 -4.83
C ARG A 8 5.01 -13.14 -3.77
N SER A 9 4.24 -12.54 -2.89
CA SER A 9 3.33 -13.33 -2.07
C SER A 9 2.22 -13.92 -2.94
N SER A 10 1.94 -15.20 -2.73
CA SER A 10 0.82 -15.91 -3.34
C SER A 10 -0.37 -15.98 -2.37
N ASP A 11 -1.54 -16.41 -2.87
CA ASP A 11 -2.71 -16.72 -2.04
C ASP A 11 -2.33 -17.63 -0.86
N HIS A 12 -1.57 -18.70 -1.14
CA HIS A 12 -1.12 -19.64 -0.12
C HIS A 12 -0.27 -18.97 0.96
N GLU A 13 0.73 -18.19 0.54
CA GLU A 13 1.63 -17.51 1.49
C GLU A 13 0.92 -16.47 2.34
N LEU A 14 -0.08 -15.75 1.77
CA LEU A 14 -0.89 -14.82 2.55
C LEU A 14 -1.72 -15.51 3.62
N ARG A 15 -2.31 -16.65 3.30
CA ARG A 15 -3.06 -17.45 4.27
C ARG A 15 -2.15 -18.01 5.36
N GLU A 16 -0.97 -18.49 4.99
CA GLU A 16 0.03 -18.97 5.94
C GLU A 16 0.51 -17.84 6.85
N LEU A 17 0.76 -16.66 6.29
CA LEU A 17 1.13 -15.47 7.06
C LEU A 17 0.06 -15.13 8.11
N CYS A 18 -1.21 -15.06 7.72
CA CYS A 18 -2.32 -14.78 8.65
C CYS A 18 -2.38 -15.83 9.76
N LYS A 19 -2.25 -17.12 9.40
CA LYS A 19 -2.20 -18.21 10.38
C LYS A 19 -1.03 -18.09 11.35
N ASN A 20 0.12 -17.63 10.86
CA ASN A 20 1.27 -17.39 11.74
C ASN A 20 1.02 -16.25 12.71
N PHE A 21 0.40 -15.14 12.30
CA PHE A 21 -0.02 -14.09 13.23
C PHE A 21 -0.91 -14.63 14.34
N GLU A 22 -1.86 -15.50 14.01
CA GLU A 22 -2.73 -16.19 15.00
C GLU A 22 -1.93 -17.13 15.92
N ASN A 23 -1.09 -18.00 15.34
CA ASN A 23 -0.29 -18.99 16.09
C ASN A 23 0.65 -18.32 17.10
N TYR A 24 1.25 -17.20 16.73
CA TYR A 24 2.13 -16.42 17.60
C TYR A 24 1.37 -15.44 18.49
N ASN A 25 0.02 -15.43 18.40
CA ASN A 25 -0.84 -14.53 19.16
C ASN A 25 -0.45 -13.05 19.02
N ILE A 26 -0.26 -12.63 17.78
CA ILE A 26 0.04 -11.26 17.38
C ILE A 26 -1.16 -10.73 16.60
N PRO A 27 -1.82 -9.65 17.07
CA PRO A 27 -2.98 -9.10 16.39
C PRO A 27 -2.58 -8.47 15.04
N LEU A 28 -3.48 -8.62 14.05
CA LEU A 28 -3.34 -8.04 12.71
C LEU A 28 -4.68 -7.41 12.31
N ASP A 29 -4.67 -6.18 11.78
CA ASP A 29 -5.90 -5.47 11.36
C ASP A 29 -5.98 -5.29 9.85
N VAL A 30 -4.84 -5.08 9.22
CA VAL A 30 -4.76 -4.73 7.80
C VAL A 30 -3.68 -5.56 7.13
N LEU A 31 -4.06 -6.21 6.04
CA LEU A 31 -3.11 -6.83 5.12
C LEU A 31 -2.89 -5.92 3.93
N VAL A 32 -1.64 -5.53 3.72
CA VAL A 32 -1.22 -4.70 2.58
C VAL A 32 -0.57 -5.62 1.57
N ILE A 33 -1.17 -5.80 0.40
CA ILE A 33 -0.62 -6.63 -0.67
C ILE A 33 0.16 -5.72 -1.63
N ASP A 34 1.45 -6.00 -1.74
CA ASP A 34 2.36 -5.22 -2.57
C ASP A 34 2.21 -5.56 -4.05
N MET A 35 2.97 -4.88 -4.90
CA MET A 35 2.76 -4.78 -6.35
C MET A 35 2.62 -6.09 -7.12
N ASP A 36 3.15 -7.21 -6.64
CA ASP A 36 3.02 -8.51 -7.33
C ASP A 36 1.59 -9.11 -7.29
N TRP A 37 0.60 -8.39 -6.73
CA TRP A 37 -0.79 -8.75 -6.91
C TRP A 37 -1.22 -8.73 -8.38
N HIS A 38 -0.56 -7.89 -9.21
CA HIS A 38 -0.70 -7.85 -10.66
C HIS A 38 0.53 -8.45 -11.35
N TYR A 39 0.49 -8.58 -12.66
CA TYR A 39 1.64 -9.05 -13.43
C TYR A 39 2.75 -7.98 -13.44
N THR A 40 3.93 -8.36 -12.94
CA THR A 40 5.14 -7.52 -12.89
C THR A 40 6.28 -8.10 -13.71
N ASP A 41 6.07 -9.24 -14.35
CA ASP A 41 7.08 -9.97 -15.13
C ASP A 41 7.34 -9.34 -16.50
N LYS A 42 8.52 -9.59 -17.02
CA LYS A 42 8.96 -9.08 -18.32
C LYS A 42 8.01 -9.54 -19.43
N GLY A 43 7.51 -8.58 -20.20
CA GLY A 43 6.67 -8.82 -21.38
C GLY A 43 5.16 -8.73 -21.14
N ARG A 44 4.69 -8.88 -19.88
CA ARG A 44 3.28 -8.70 -19.54
C ARG A 44 3.03 -7.64 -18.49
N GLY A 45 4.04 -7.28 -17.73
CA GLY A 45 3.88 -6.39 -16.60
C GLY A 45 5.01 -5.37 -16.47
N SER A 46 4.79 -4.45 -15.55
CA SER A 46 5.72 -3.42 -15.13
C SER A 46 5.36 -3.01 -13.70
N TRP A 47 5.86 -1.87 -13.26
CA TRP A 47 5.43 -1.26 -12.00
C TRP A 47 3.93 -0.93 -12.01
N THR A 48 3.37 -0.49 -13.15
CA THR A 48 1.92 -0.29 -13.32
C THR A 48 1.25 -1.57 -13.77
N GLY A 49 0.14 -1.94 -13.12
CA GLY A 49 -0.69 -3.08 -13.53
C GLY A 49 -2.07 -3.04 -12.89
N TRP A 50 -3.04 -3.64 -13.58
CA TRP A 50 -4.46 -3.62 -13.19
C TRP A 50 -5.10 -4.99 -13.19
N THR A 51 -4.42 -5.99 -13.72
CA THR A 51 -4.90 -7.38 -13.84
C THR A 51 -4.26 -8.25 -12.78
N TRP A 52 -5.09 -8.91 -11.98
CA TRP A 52 -4.60 -9.85 -10.98
C TRP A 52 -3.73 -10.95 -11.60
N ASN A 53 -2.59 -11.20 -10.98
CA ASN A 53 -1.72 -12.30 -11.35
C ASN A 53 -2.35 -13.65 -10.95
N LYS A 54 -2.97 -14.32 -11.93
CA LYS A 54 -3.71 -15.57 -11.70
C LYS A 54 -2.83 -16.77 -11.34
N GLU A 55 -1.54 -16.67 -11.58
CA GLU A 55 -0.57 -17.70 -11.18
C GLU A 55 -0.35 -17.64 -9.66
N LEU A 56 -0.31 -16.43 -9.09
CA LEU A 56 -0.16 -16.22 -7.65
C LEU A 56 -1.52 -16.19 -6.93
N PHE A 57 -2.55 -15.67 -7.57
CA PHE A 57 -3.89 -15.47 -7.01
C PHE A 57 -4.97 -16.05 -7.93
N PRO A 58 -5.09 -17.38 -8.04
CA PRO A 58 -6.03 -18.02 -8.96
C PRO A 58 -7.50 -17.67 -8.68
N ASP A 59 -7.86 -17.47 -7.42
CA ASP A 59 -9.18 -16.99 -7.00
C ASP A 59 -9.05 -15.88 -5.94
N TYR A 60 -8.62 -14.70 -6.39
CA TYR A 60 -8.45 -13.55 -5.50
C TYR A 60 -9.76 -13.12 -4.82
N ARG A 61 -10.92 -13.36 -5.44
CA ARG A 61 -12.23 -13.02 -4.85
C ARG A 61 -12.52 -13.87 -3.62
N LYS A 62 -12.23 -15.16 -3.71
CA LYS A 62 -12.33 -16.06 -2.57
C LYS A 62 -11.34 -15.67 -1.48
N LEU A 63 -10.08 -15.40 -1.83
CA LEU A 63 -9.06 -14.93 -0.89
C LEU A 63 -9.54 -13.71 -0.11
N LEU A 64 -9.97 -12.64 -0.81
CA LEU A 64 -10.43 -11.41 -0.16
C LEU A 64 -11.64 -11.64 0.75
N LYS A 65 -12.56 -12.51 0.34
CA LYS A 65 -13.72 -12.90 1.16
C LYS A 65 -13.28 -13.62 2.43
N ASP A 66 -12.38 -14.60 2.31
CA ASP A 66 -11.89 -15.41 3.42
C ASP A 66 -11.10 -14.54 4.42
N LEU A 67 -10.18 -13.68 3.96
CA LEU A 67 -9.43 -12.74 4.81
C LEU A 67 -10.33 -11.85 5.67
N LYS A 68 -11.50 -11.48 5.14
CA LYS A 68 -12.47 -10.69 5.89
C LYS A 68 -13.30 -11.53 6.85
N ALA A 69 -13.77 -12.69 6.39
CA ALA A 69 -14.67 -13.54 7.16
C ALA A 69 -13.95 -14.26 8.30
N ASP A 70 -12.77 -14.82 8.01
CA ASP A 70 -12.05 -15.68 8.94
C ASP A 70 -11.12 -14.88 9.86
N ASN A 71 -10.48 -13.82 9.34
CA ASN A 71 -9.47 -13.05 10.08
C ASN A 71 -9.92 -11.64 10.43
N GLY A 72 -11.06 -11.16 9.95
CA GLY A 72 -11.56 -9.80 10.21
C GLY A 72 -10.74 -8.68 9.56
N LEU A 73 -9.86 -9.02 8.61
CA LEU A 73 -8.88 -8.09 8.06
C LEU A 73 -9.47 -7.07 7.10
N ARG A 74 -8.88 -5.89 7.06
CA ARG A 74 -8.98 -4.96 5.94
C ARG A 74 -7.83 -5.22 4.97
N VAL A 75 -8.10 -5.02 3.68
CA VAL A 75 -7.12 -5.30 2.63
C VAL A 75 -6.93 -4.09 1.73
N THR A 76 -5.68 -3.78 1.44
CA THR A 76 -5.30 -2.75 0.46
C THR A 76 -4.28 -3.29 -0.53
N LEU A 77 -4.29 -2.72 -1.73
CA LEU A 77 -3.35 -3.03 -2.80
C LEU A 77 -2.45 -1.83 -3.08
N ASN A 78 -1.18 -2.11 -3.38
CA ASN A 78 -0.23 -1.15 -3.90
C ASN A 78 -0.58 -0.74 -5.34
N LEU A 79 -0.49 0.54 -5.66
CA LEU A 79 -0.71 1.10 -6.99
C LEU A 79 0.46 1.98 -7.44
N HIS A 80 0.91 1.74 -8.68
CA HIS A 80 1.86 2.57 -9.43
C HIS A 80 1.24 2.97 -10.77
N PRO A 81 0.42 4.01 -10.85
CA PRO A 81 -0.47 4.24 -12.00
C PRO A 81 0.18 4.91 -13.22
N ALA A 82 1.44 5.36 -13.15
CA ALA A 82 2.04 6.30 -14.09
C ALA A 82 2.03 5.86 -15.58
N GLU A 83 2.09 4.55 -15.84
CA GLU A 83 2.15 4.01 -17.21
C GLU A 83 0.76 3.87 -17.87
N GLY A 84 -0.31 4.14 -17.14
CA GLY A 84 -1.67 4.06 -17.67
C GLY A 84 -2.19 2.64 -17.83
N VAL A 85 -2.92 2.35 -18.92
CA VAL A 85 -3.54 1.03 -19.15
C VAL A 85 -3.02 0.45 -20.45
N ARG A 86 -2.39 -0.70 -20.36
CA ARG A 86 -1.80 -1.42 -21.50
C ARG A 86 -2.77 -2.43 -22.10
N SER A 87 -2.52 -2.80 -23.36
CA SER A 87 -3.43 -3.63 -24.15
C SER A 87 -3.59 -5.08 -23.65
N TYR A 88 -2.72 -5.55 -22.78
CA TYR A 88 -2.84 -6.88 -22.17
C TYR A 88 -3.71 -6.92 -20.90
N GLU A 89 -4.06 -5.75 -20.36
CA GLU A 89 -4.89 -5.67 -19.16
C GLU A 89 -6.32 -6.16 -19.45
N GLU A 90 -6.91 -6.92 -18.54
CA GLU A 90 -8.29 -7.43 -18.68
C GLU A 90 -9.32 -6.31 -18.91
N GLN A 91 -9.06 -5.13 -18.37
CA GLN A 91 -9.95 -3.97 -18.43
C GLN A 91 -9.68 -3.06 -19.63
N TYR A 92 -8.62 -3.35 -20.41
CA TYR A 92 -8.14 -2.48 -21.48
C TYR A 92 -9.23 -2.10 -22.48
N GLU A 93 -9.98 -3.07 -23.02
CA GLU A 93 -10.98 -2.78 -24.03
C GLU A 93 -12.06 -1.80 -23.55
N ALA A 94 -12.53 -1.95 -22.31
CA ALA A 94 -13.52 -1.07 -21.73
C ALA A 94 -12.98 0.35 -21.54
N VAL A 95 -11.75 0.46 -21.03
CA VAL A 95 -11.07 1.75 -20.82
C VAL A 95 -10.77 2.43 -22.17
N ALA A 96 -10.31 1.67 -23.16
CA ALA A 96 -10.04 2.19 -24.50
C ALA A 96 -11.32 2.79 -25.15
N ARG A 97 -12.43 2.04 -25.17
CA ARG A 97 -13.71 2.51 -25.72
C ARG A 97 -14.23 3.76 -25.00
N ASP A 98 -14.18 3.78 -23.65
CA ASP A 98 -14.61 4.95 -22.87
C ASP A 98 -13.76 6.20 -23.16
N ASN A 99 -12.53 6.03 -23.68
CA ASN A 99 -11.62 7.12 -24.04
C ASN A 99 -11.52 7.39 -25.55
N GLY A 100 -12.38 6.76 -26.36
CA GLY A 100 -12.44 6.98 -27.81
C GLY A 100 -11.30 6.33 -28.59
N VAL A 101 -10.64 5.32 -28.02
CA VAL A 101 -9.60 4.53 -28.66
C VAL A 101 -10.20 3.20 -29.14
N ASP A 102 -9.96 2.85 -30.41
CA ASP A 102 -10.33 1.53 -30.92
C ASP A 102 -9.46 0.45 -30.29
N PRO A 103 -10.03 -0.50 -29.52
CA PRO A 103 -9.26 -1.56 -28.87
C PRO A 103 -8.44 -2.44 -29.83
N ALA A 104 -8.89 -2.57 -31.10
CA ALA A 104 -8.20 -3.36 -32.10
C ALA A 104 -6.81 -2.79 -32.44
N THR A 105 -6.59 -1.50 -32.22
CA THR A 105 -5.28 -0.85 -32.43
C THR A 105 -4.24 -1.23 -31.38
N LYS A 106 -4.66 -1.74 -30.23
CA LYS A 106 -3.81 -2.01 -29.07
C LYS A 106 -3.01 -0.80 -28.59
N GLN A 107 -3.45 0.41 -28.93
CA GLN A 107 -2.84 1.65 -28.46
C GLN A 107 -2.94 1.74 -26.93
N GLU A 108 -1.81 1.98 -26.26
CA GLU A 108 -1.78 2.19 -24.82
C GLU A 108 -2.57 3.44 -24.42
N ILE A 109 -3.27 3.37 -23.29
CA ILE A 109 -4.03 4.49 -22.75
C ILE A 109 -3.18 5.17 -21.69
N PRO A 110 -2.68 6.40 -21.95
CA PRO A 110 -1.80 7.07 -20.99
C PRO A 110 -2.55 7.46 -19.72
N TRP A 111 -1.81 7.50 -18.60
CA TRP A 111 -2.34 8.07 -17.36
C TRP A 111 -2.41 9.58 -17.46
N ILE A 112 -3.63 10.12 -17.46
CA ILE A 112 -3.90 11.58 -17.50
C ILE A 112 -4.92 11.87 -16.41
N SER A 113 -4.45 12.21 -15.23
CA SER A 113 -5.27 12.34 -14.03
C SER A 113 -6.21 13.55 -14.04
N SER A 114 -5.91 14.57 -14.83
CA SER A 114 -6.77 15.75 -15.03
C SER A 114 -7.95 15.49 -15.97
N LYS A 115 -7.86 14.44 -16.82
CA LYS A 115 -8.91 14.12 -17.80
C LYS A 115 -10.07 13.38 -17.13
N LYS A 116 -11.17 14.10 -16.93
CA LYS A 116 -12.35 13.59 -16.21
C LYS A 116 -12.93 12.31 -16.81
N SER A 117 -12.96 12.19 -18.16
CA SER A 117 -13.44 10.98 -18.85
C SER A 117 -12.55 9.78 -18.52
N PHE A 118 -11.23 9.95 -18.55
CA PHE A 118 -10.28 8.91 -18.22
C PHE A 118 -10.44 8.44 -16.76
N ILE A 119 -10.46 9.37 -15.81
CA ILE A 119 -10.62 9.04 -14.38
C ILE A 119 -11.97 8.34 -14.12
N LYS A 120 -13.06 8.80 -14.72
CA LYS A 120 -14.36 8.12 -14.63
C LYS A 120 -14.29 6.69 -15.16
N SER A 121 -13.61 6.48 -16.29
CA SER A 121 -13.41 5.17 -16.88
C SER A 121 -12.60 4.25 -15.98
N MET A 122 -11.51 4.76 -15.39
CA MET A 122 -10.67 4.01 -14.44
C MET A 122 -11.46 3.57 -13.20
N PHE A 123 -12.23 4.47 -12.59
CA PHE A 123 -13.07 4.08 -11.46
C PHE A 123 -14.12 3.05 -11.88
N LYS A 124 -14.86 3.28 -12.96
CA LYS A 124 -15.93 2.41 -13.41
C LYS A 124 -15.46 1.00 -13.77
N ASN A 125 -14.39 0.91 -14.56
CA ASN A 125 -13.98 -0.34 -15.19
C ASN A 125 -12.86 -1.09 -14.43
N VAL A 126 -12.09 -0.40 -13.60
CA VAL A 126 -10.91 -0.96 -12.92
C VAL A 126 -11.10 -0.98 -11.39
N LEU A 127 -11.19 0.19 -10.78
CA LEU A 127 -11.09 0.31 -9.32
C LEU A 127 -12.35 -0.14 -8.59
N MET A 128 -13.55 0.24 -9.06
CA MET A 128 -14.82 -0.15 -8.44
C MET A 128 -15.06 -1.66 -8.45
N PRO A 129 -14.81 -2.39 -9.56
CA PRO A 129 -14.88 -3.84 -9.54
C PRO A 129 -13.98 -4.49 -8.47
N MET A 130 -12.78 -3.93 -8.23
CA MET A 130 -11.87 -4.40 -7.18
C MET A 130 -12.38 -4.04 -5.78
N ASN A 131 -12.90 -2.83 -5.59
CA ASN A 131 -13.56 -2.43 -4.34
C ASN A 131 -14.72 -3.37 -4.00
N ASN A 132 -15.55 -3.70 -4.99
CA ASN A 132 -16.69 -4.62 -4.83
C ASN A 132 -16.23 -6.06 -4.55
N ALA A 133 -15.06 -6.45 -5.03
CA ALA A 133 -14.46 -7.73 -4.72
C ALA A 133 -13.90 -7.83 -3.30
N GLY A 134 -13.65 -6.68 -2.63
CA GLY A 134 -13.23 -6.69 -1.24
C GLY A 134 -12.05 -5.80 -0.89
N ILE A 135 -11.55 -4.97 -1.81
CA ILE A 135 -10.50 -4.00 -1.47
C ILE A 135 -11.10 -2.85 -0.65
N ASP A 136 -10.51 -2.56 0.51
CA ASP A 136 -11.05 -1.59 1.45
C ASP A 136 -10.57 -0.17 1.18
N PHE A 137 -9.33 -0.01 0.78
CA PHE A 137 -8.72 1.28 0.42
C PHE A 137 -7.52 1.06 -0.52
N TRP A 138 -6.87 2.15 -0.95
CA TRP A 138 -5.80 2.09 -1.94
C TRP A 138 -4.49 2.63 -1.38
N TRP A 139 -3.38 1.95 -1.71
CA TRP A 139 -2.05 2.45 -1.48
C TRP A 139 -1.50 3.07 -2.78
N LEU A 140 -1.46 4.41 -2.82
CA LEU A 140 -0.92 5.20 -3.92
C LEU A 140 0.58 5.40 -3.69
N ASP A 141 1.40 4.62 -4.38
CA ASP A 141 2.83 4.60 -4.20
C ASP A 141 3.59 5.41 -5.28
N TRP A 142 4.85 5.13 -5.48
CA TRP A 142 5.74 5.77 -6.45
C TRP A 142 5.28 5.68 -7.91
N GLN A 143 6.13 6.20 -8.83
CA GLN A 143 5.98 6.09 -10.27
C GLN A 143 4.78 6.85 -10.82
N GLN A 144 4.41 7.85 -10.09
CA GLN A 144 3.56 8.90 -10.60
C GLN A 144 4.49 9.96 -11.18
N GLU A 145 4.24 10.38 -12.41
CA GLU A 145 4.91 11.55 -12.96
C GLU A 145 4.75 12.74 -12.00
N PRO A 146 5.77 13.58 -11.80
CA PRO A 146 5.67 14.69 -10.83
C PRO A 146 4.47 15.60 -11.08
N PHE A 147 4.15 15.81 -12.37
CA PHE A 147 3.05 16.66 -12.80
C PHE A 147 2.15 15.95 -13.80
N ASP A 148 0.90 16.37 -13.85
CA ASP A 148 -0.06 15.92 -14.84
C ASP A 148 0.41 16.27 -16.27
N LYS A 149 0.10 15.40 -17.23
CA LYS A 149 0.58 15.55 -18.62
C LYS A 149 -0.11 16.67 -19.40
N GLU A 150 -1.33 17.05 -19.00
CA GLU A 150 -2.12 18.07 -19.71
C GLU A 150 -2.23 19.37 -18.93
N VAL A 151 -2.14 19.34 -17.60
CA VAL A 151 -2.27 20.53 -16.75
C VAL A 151 -0.92 20.89 -16.13
N LYS A 152 -0.34 21.97 -16.64
CA LYS A 152 0.97 22.47 -16.19
C LYS A 152 1.00 22.74 -14.68
N ASN A 153 2.03 22.23 -14.02
CA ASN A 153 2.27 22.38 -12.58
C ASN A 153 1.21 21.77 -11.64
N LEU A 154 0.27 20.97 -12.17
CA LEU A 154 -0.60 20.19 -11.33
C LEU A 154 0.16 18.98 -10.79
N SER A 155 0.46 18.96 -9.49
CA SER A 155 1.15 17.84 -8.84
C SER A 155 0.28 16.59 -8.90
N ASN A 156 0.79 15.52 -9.50
CA ASN A 156 0.09 14.23 -9.58
C ASN A 156 -0.15 13.64 -8.19
N THR A 157 0.83 13.65 -7.30
CA THR A 157 0.67 13.10 -5.95
C THR A 157 -0.49 13.78 -5.22
N TRP A 158 -0.50 15.11 -5.21
CA TRP A 158 -1.56 15.86 -4.52
C TRP A 158 -2.92 15.67 -5.19
N TRP A 159 -2.96 15.68 -6.54
CA TRP A 159 -4.19 15.55 -7.31
C TRP A 159 -4.79 14.14 -7.23
N LEU A 160 -3.96 13.09 -7.29
CA LEU A 160 -4.43 11.72 -7.10
C LEU A 160 -4.99 11.47 -5.71
N ASN A 161 -4.34 11.99 -4.67
CA ASN A 161 -4.86 11.91 -3.31
C ASN A 161 -6.26 12.52 -3.20
N TYR A 162 -6.48 13.70 -3.80
CA TYR A 162 -7.80 14.32 -3.87
C TYR A 162 -8.81 13.45 -4.61
N ILE A 163 -8.45 12.94 -5.79
CA ILE A 163 -9.38 12.15 -6.62
C ILE A 163 -9.81 10.87 -5.89
N PHE A 164 -8.86 10.09 -5.40
CA PHE A 164 -9.15 8.82 -4.75
C PHE A 164 -9.93 9.01 -3.45
N PHE A 165 -9.53 9.96 -2.63
CA PHE A 165 -10.20 10.27 -1.38
C PHE A 165 -11.64 10.76 -1.62
N SER A 166 -11.83 11.72 -2.53
CA SER A 166 -13.16 12.28 -2.84
C SER A 166 -14.10 11.25 -3.49
N GLN A 167 -13.55 10.31 -4.26
CA GLN A 167 -14.34 9.23 -4.83
C GLN A 167 -14.84 8.28 -3.75
N MET A 168 -13.97 7.89 -2.82
CA MET A 168 -14.38 7.07 -1.67
C MET A 168 -15.44 7.76 -0.81
N GLU A 169 -15.30 9.07 -0.57
CA GLU A 169 -16.28 9.87 0.18
C GLU A 169 -17.66 9.86 -0.47
N ARG A 170 -17.71 9.90 -1.80
CA ARG A 170 -18.98 9.89 -2.55
C ARG A 170 -19.65 8.52 -2.63
N GLU A 171 -18.87 7.45 -2.66
CA GLU A 171 -19.39 6.11 -2.98
C GLU A 171 -19.55 5.21 -1.76
N ARG A 172 -18.89 5.51 -0.66
CA ARG A 172 -18.92 4.68 0.54
C ARG A 172 -19.56 5.42 1.70
N GLN A 173 -20.37 4.71 2.49
CA GLN A 173 -20.90 5.21 3.77
C GLN A 173 -19.89 5.11 4.92
N THR A 174 -18.60 5.06 4.59
CA THR A 174 -17.51 4.96 5.56
C THR A 174 -16.55 6.13 5.37
N ARG A 175 -15.81 6.48 6.41
CA ARG A 175 -14.77 7.50 6.29
C ARG A 175 -13.77 7.06 5.20
N PRO A 176 -13.46 7.95 4.23
CA PRO A 176 -12.46 7.64 3.23
C PRO A 176 -11.09 7.45 3.87
N LEU A 177 -10.32 6.54 3.32
CA LEU A 177 -8.95 6.28 3.71
C LEU A 177 -8.14 5.96 2.45
N ILE A 178 -7.02 6.62 2.28
CA ILE A 178 -5.99 6.26 1.31
C ILE A 178 -4.65 6.19 2.02
N TYR A 179 -3.77 5.36 1.52
CA TYR A 179 -2.39 5.27 1.97
C TYR A 179 -1.50 5.80 0.86
N HIS A 180 -0.73 6.85 1.11
CA HIS A 180 -0.09 7.59 0.02
C HIS A 180 1.26 8.17 0.40
N ARG A 181 2.05 8.51 -0.61
CA ARG A 181 3.27 9.29 -0.48
C ARG A 181 2.95 10.73 -0.08
N TRP A 182 3.98 11.47 0.34
CA TRP A 182 3.89 12.87 0.72
C TRP A 182 3.37 13.75 -0.43
N GLY A 183 2.62 14.77 -0.12
CA GLY A 183 2.11 15.74 -1.08
C GLY A 183 2.29 17.19 -0.63
N GLY A 184 3.03 17.42 0.45
CA GLY A 184 3.28 18.76 1.01
C GLY A 184 2.12 19.31 1.84
N LEU A 185 2.14 20.61 2.06
CA LEU A 185 1.14 21.32 2.85
C LEU A 185 -0.26 21.14 2.26
N GLY A 186 -1.24 20.93 3.13
CA GLY A 186 -2.64 20.68 2.73
C GLY A 186 -2.96 19.19 2.52
N ASN A 187 -1.97 18.32 2.40
CA ASN A 187 -2.18 16.89 2.15
C ASN A 187 -2.68 16.11 3.37
N HIS A 188 -2.66 16.72 4.55
CA HIS A 188 -3.30 16.20 5.76
C HIS A 188 -4.81 15.93 5.59
N ARG A 189 -5.43 16.50 4.56
CA ARG A 189 -6.84 16.24 4.20
C ARG A 189 -7.08 14.83 3.70
N TYR A 190 -6.03 14.17 3.21
CA TYR A 190 -6.10 12.87 2.55
C TYR A 190 -5.24 11.89 3.34
N GLN A 191 -5.82 11.21 4.29
CA GLN A 191 -5.12 10.29 5.21
C GLN A 191 -4.93 8.93 4.55
N VAL A 192 -3.82 8.28 4.70
CA VAL A 192 -2.64 8.42 5.54
C VAL A 192 -1.40 8.65 4.69
N GLY A 193 -0.50 9.54 5.06
CA GLY A 193 0.80 9.65 4.43
C GLY A 193 1.84 8.67 5.03
N PHE A 194 2.93 8.37 4.29
CA PHE A 194 4.01 7.56 4.82
C PHE A 194 5.40 8.01 4.34
N SER A 195 6.42 7.70 5.14
CA SER A 195 7.80 8.11 4.87
C SER A 195 8.44 7.37 3.68
N GLY A 196 8.00 6.15 3.38
CA GLY A 196 8.47 5.35 2.26
C GLY A 196 9.83 4.70 2.47
N ASP A 197 10.58 4.60 1.39
CA ASP A 197 11.78 3.77 1.24
C ASP A 197 13.00 4.30 2.00
N THR A 198 12.88 4.50 3.30
CA THR A 198 13.96 4.99 4.15
C THR A 198 15.06 3.94 4.35
N PHE A 199 16.29 4.39 4.58
CA PHE A 199 17.37 3.48 4.93
C PHE A 199 17.16 2.84 6.31
N ILE A 200 17.55 1.58 6.44
CA ILE A 200 17.59 0.87 7.71
C ILE A 200 18.81 1.39 8.48
N SER A 201 18.60 2.38 9.34
CA SER A 201 19.67 3.02 10.12
C SER A 201 19.13 3.73 11.37
N TRP A 202 19.99 3.90 12.33
CA TRP A 202 19.72 4.72 13.52
C TRP A 202 19.40 6.18 13.16
N ALA A 203 20.09 6.74 12.17
CA ALA A 203 19.86 8.09 11.70
C ALA A 203 18.45 8.26 11.10
N SER A 204 17.96 7.24 10.39
CA SER A 204 16.58 7.25 9.90
C SER A 204 15.56 7.23 11.04
N LEU A 205 15.78 6.43 12.06
CA LEU A 205 14.89 6.38 13.22
C LEU A 205 14.88 7.71 13.98
N ASP A 206 16.03 8.31 14.21
CA ASP A 206 16.16 9.61 14.87
C ASP A 206 15.41 10.70 14.10
N TYR A 207 15.62 10.76 12.78
CA TYR A 207 14.92 11.71 11.92
C TYR A 207 13.40 11.53 11.94
N GLN A 208 12.88 10.29 11.96
CA GLN A 208 11.43 10.05 11.93
C GLN A 208 10.74 10.49 13.22
N THR A 209 11.41 10.41 14.36
CA THR A 209 10.88 10.96 15.63
C THR A 209 10.77 12.48 15.58
N TYR A 210 11.78 13.15 15.06
CA TYR A 210 11.73 14.58 14.81
C TYR A 210 10.64 14.94 13.80
N PHE A 211 10.59 14.22 12.68
CA PHE A 211 9.60 14.47 11.63
C PHE A 211 8.16 14.35 12.14
N ASN A 212 7.81 13.29 12.86
CA ASN A 212 6.45 13.12 13.40
C ASN A 212 6.03 14.29 14.30
N SER A 213 6.94 14.75 15.15
CA SER A 213 6.68 15.86 16.05
C SER A 213 6.43 17.16 15.29
N THR A 214 7.24 17.44 14.28
CA THR A 214 7.15 18.69 13.49
C THR A 214 5.99 18.67 12.49
N ALA A 215 5.72 17.54 11.86
CA ALA A 215 4.61 17.38 10.91
C ALA A 215 3.24 17.59 11.59
N SER A 216 3.11 17.24 12.86
CA SER A 216 1.90 17.47 13.64
C SER A 216 1.54 18.96 13.77
N ASN A 217 2.52 19.87 13.73
CA ASN A 217 2.28 21.31 13.77
C ASN A 217 1.51 21.84 12.53
N VAL A 218 1.54 21.10 11.43
CA VAL A 218 0.79 21.41 10.20
C VAL A 218 -0.34 20.40 9.96
N LEU A 219 -0.85 19.79 11.03
CA LEU A 219 -1.96 18.84 11.05
C LEU A 219 -1.67 17.51 10.32
N TYR A 220 -0.42 17.22 9.98
CA TYR A 220 -0.01 15.99 9.31
C TYR A 220 0.24 14.85 10.34
N GLY A 221 -0.71 14.66 11.27
CA GLY A 221 -0.58 13.73 12.38
C GLY A 221 -0.83 12.27 12.01
N TYR A 222 -1.62 11.99 10.96
CA TYR A 222 -1.82 10.62 10.48
C TYR A 222 -0.70 10.23 9.52
N TRP A 223 0.39 9.75 10.11
CA TRP A 223 1.59 9.41 9.40
C TRP A 223 2.04 7.99 9.71
N SER A 224 2.53 7.30 8.69
CA SER A 224 3.05 5.95 8.76
C SER A 224 4.53 5.90 8.38
N HIS A 225 5.17 4.83 8.77
CA HIS A 225 6.54 4.52 8.39
C HIS A 225 6.64 3.09 7.88
N ASP A 226 7.71 2.78 7.17
CA ASP A 226 8.21 1.43 7.03
C ASP A 226 8.99 1.11 8.31
N ILE A 227 8.29 0.59 9.33
CA ILE A 227 8.89 0.34 10.65
C ILE A 227 10.08 -0.61 10.50
N GLY A 228 11.23 -0.16 10.99
CA GLY A 228 12.52 -0.82 10.83
C GLY A 228 13.36 -0.28 9.67
N GLY A 229 12.83 0.68 8.88
CA GLY A 229 13.43 1.15 7.62
C GLY A 229 13.13 0.19 6.47
N HIS A 230 13.42 0.57 5.23
CA HIS A 230 13.01 -0.17 4.04
C HIS A 230 14.18 -0.93 3.37
N GLN A 231 15.34 -0.31 3.24
CA GLN A 231 16.43 -0.78 2.41
C GLN A 231 17.81 -0.32 2.92
N GLY A 232 18.86 -0.70 2.16
CA GLY A 232 20.21 -0.18 2.36
C GLY A 232 21.15 -1.10 3.15
N VAL A 233 20.65 -2.24 3.61
CA VAL A 233 21.43 -3.29 4.27
C VAL A 233 20.93 -4.68 3.84
N ASP A 234 21.70 -5.72 4.08
CA ASP A 234 21.30 -7.10 3.76
C ASP A 234 20.62 -7.82 4.95
N HIS A 235 20.82 -7.32 6.15
CA HIS A 235 20.25 -7.88 7.39
C HIS A 235 19.80 -6.75 8.30
N ILE A 236 18.70 -6.99 9.00
CA ILE A 236 18.21 -6.04 10.01
C ILE A 236 18.90 -6.29 11.37
N ASP A 237 19.42 -5.21 11.97
CA ASP A 237 19.86 -5.24 13.34
C ASP A 237 18.65 -5.41 14.28
N PRO A 238 18.60 -6.48 15.10
CA PRO A 238 17.47 -6.72 15.99
C PRO A 238 17.23 -5.60 17.01
N GLU A 239 18.29 -4.97 17.55
CA GLU A 239 18.12 -3.86 18.47
C GLU A 239 17.50 -2.65 17.78
N LEU A 240 18.02 -2.27 16.62
CA LEU A 240 17.46 -1.19 15.81
C LEU A 240 15.98 -1.45 15.51
N TYR A 241 15.62 -2.69 15.14
CA TYR A 241 14.23 -3.04 14.84
C TYR A 241 13.34 -2.94 16.09
N VAL A 242 13.80 -3.41 17.24
CA VAL A 242 13.07 -3.24 18.50
C VAL A 242 12.82 -1.75 18.82
N ARG A 243 13.82 -0.88 18.62
CA ARG A 243 13.65 0.56 18.85
C ARG A 243 12.66 1.19 17.86
N TRP A 244 12.71 0.79 16.59
CA TRP A 244 11.71 1.19 15.61
C TRP A 244 10.29 0.73 16.02
N MET A 245 10.15 -0.48 16.54
CA MET A 245 8.85 -0.98 17.00
C MET A 245 8.35 -0.23 18.24
N GLN A 246 9.23 0.13 19.16
CA GLN A 246 8.88 0.99 20.30
C GLN A 246 8.37 2.36 19.83
N PHE A 247 9.07 3.01 18.91
CA PHE A 247 8.64 4.26 18.27
C PHE A 247 7.31 4.06 17.54
N GLY A 248 7.18 2.99 16.75
CA GLY A 248 6.00 2.65 15.99
C GLY A 248 4.75 2.40 16.85
N ALA A 249 4.92 1.86 18.05
CA ALA A 249 3.80 1.65 18.99
C ALA A 249 3.10 2.95 19.39
N PHE A 250 3.80 4.07 19.38
CA PHE A 250 3.25 5.40 19.64
C PHE A 250 2.96 6.21 18.38
N SER A 251 3.30 5.67 17.21
CA SER A 251 2.96 6.31 15.93
C SER A 251 1.49 6.06 15.58
N PRO A 252 0.82 6.96 14.85
CA PRO A 252 -0.57 6.78 14.44
C PRO A 252 -0.81 5.46 13.70
N ILE A 253 0.10 5.08 12.83
CA ILE A 253 0.08 3.82 12.09
C ILE A 253 1.34 3.01 12.41
N LEU A 254 1.16 1.80 12.93
CA LEU A 254 2.23 0.84 13.17
C LEU A 254 2.25 -0.18 12.02
N ARG A 255 3.06 0.04 11.00
CA ARG A 255 3.17 -0.81 9.81
C ARG A 255 4.61 -1.31 9.64
N SER A 256 4.81 -2.61 9.50
CA SER A 256 6.09 -3.20 9.09
C SER A 256 6.14 -3.38 7.57
N HIS A 257 7.24 -3.00 6.97
CA HIS A 257 7.50 -3.18 5.54
C HIS A 257 9.01 -3.08 5.25
N SER A 258 9.47 -3.78 4.22
CA SER A 258 10.85 -3.70 3.70
C SER A 258 10.90 -4.14 2.24
N THR A 259 12.02 -3.85 1.58
CA THR A 259 12.32 -4.43 0.26
C THR A 259 12.53 -5.94 0.35
N LYS A 260 12.47 -6.61 -0.80
CA LYS A 260 12.54 -8.07 -0.94
C LYS A 260 13.98 -8.60 -0.79
N ILE A 261 14.49 -8.56 0.41
CA ILE A 261 15.74 -9.22 0.79
C ILE A 261 15.44 -10.13 1.96
N ALA A 262 15.80 -11.41 1.89
CA ALA A 262 15.46 -12.40 2.91
C ALA A 262 15.91 -11.99 4.33
N GLY A 263 17.08 -11.36 4.47
CA GLY A 263 17.59 -10.86 5.75
C GLY A 263 16.86 -9.64 6.30
N LEU A 264 15.90 -9.08 5.56
CA LEU A 264 15.07 -7.93 5.98
C LEU A 264 13.64 -8.32 6.36
N THR A 265 13.38 -9.61 6.52
CA THR A 265 12.11 -10.16 7.00
C THR A 265 11.80 -9.60 8.40
N LYS A 266 10.58 -9.13 8.61
CA LYS A 266 10.18 -8.37 9.81
C LYS A 266 9.06 -8.99 10.62
N GLU A 267 8.66 -10.19 10.28
CA GLU A 267 7.71 -10.94 11.11
C GLU A 267 8.34 -11.19 12.49
N PRO A 268 7.64 -10.88 13.58
CA PRO A 268 8.21 -10.96 14.92
C PRO A 268 8.79 -12.33 15.29
N TRP A 269 8.31 -13.40 14.69
CA TRP A 269 8.75 -14.78 14.98
C TRP A 269 10.02 -15.23 14.27
N VAL A 270 10.59 -14.43 13.35
CA VAL A 270 11.85 -14.79 12.66
C VAL A 270 13.10 -14.43 13.46
N PHE A 271 12.94 -13.68 14.54
CA PHE A 271 14.01 -13.28 15.43
C PHE A 271 14.25 -14.31 16.56
N SER A 272 15.26 -14.08 17.39
CA SER A 272 15.44 -14.88 18.60
C SER A 272 14.20 -14.86 19.49
N ASN A 273 14.02 -15.87 20.35
CA ASN A 273 12.88 -15.92 21.27
C ASN A 273 12.76 -14.65 22.13
N GLU A 274 13.89 -14.13 22.62
CA GLU A 274 13.93 -12.89 23.40
C GLU A 274 13.40 -11.70 22.61
N VAL A 275 13.90 -11.48 21.40
CA VAL A 275 13.47 -10.38 20.54
C VAL A 275 12.00 -10.55 20.14
N SER A 276 11.58 -11.77 19.79
CA SER A 276 10.18 -12.09 19.45
C SER A 276 9.23 -11.76 20.60
N ASP A 277 9.60 -12.09 21.82
CA ASP A 277 8.79 -11.79 23.01
C ASP A 277 8.71 -10.28 23.28
N ILE A 278 9.80 -9.55 23.10
CA ILE A 278 9.81 -8.09 23.21
C ILE A 278 8.90 -7.48 22.15
N LEU A 279 9.04 -7.85 20.87
CA LEU A 279 8.23 -7.33 19.78
C LEU A 279 6.74 -7.61 19.99
N ARG A 280 6.40 -8.82 20.40
CA ARG A 280 5.02 -9.21 20.73
C ARG A 280 4.46 -8.39 21.89
N GLY A 281 5.27 -8.16 22.91
CA GLY A 281 4.93 -7.30 24.06
C GLY A 281 4.62 -5.87 23.64
N ILE A 282 5.45 -5.27 22.79
CA ILE A 282 5.28 -3.91 22.25
C ILE A 282 3.97 -3.81 21.43
N ILE A 283 3.72 -4.78 20.54
CA ILE A 283 2.50 -4.79 19.72
C ILE A 283 1.26 -4.89 20.62
N ARG A 284 1.25 -5.80 21.61
CA ARG A 284 0.13 -5.92 22.54
C ARG A 284 -0.09 -4.67 23.38
N GLN A 285 0.99 -4.02 23.83
CA GLN A 285 0.89 -2.75 24.53
C GLN A 285 0.19 -1.70 23.67
N ARG A 286 0.52 -1.63 22.38
CA ARG A 286 -0.17 -0.76 21.42
C ARG A 286 -1.69 -0.98 21.43
N TYR A 287 -2.15 -2.23 21.38
CA TYR A 287 -3.58 -2.55 21.41
C TYR A 287 -4.26 -2.24 22.72
N ASN A 288 -3.52 -2.22 23.83
CA ASN A 288 -4.06 -1.82 25.13
C ASN A 288 -4.23 -0.29 25.29
N MET A 289 -3.63 0.49 24.37
CA MET A 289 -3.70 1.96 24.39
C MET A 289 -4.80 2.53 23.48
N VAL A 290 -5.42 1.71 22.64
CA VAL A 290 -6.41 2.13 21.62
C VAL A 290 -7.83 1.79 22.04
#